data_b3eac505388e41a6de5bf0dd0712c1a3
#
_entry.id   b3eac505388e41a6de5bf0dd0712c1a3
#
_cell.length_a   1.000
_cell.length_b   1.000
_cell.length_c   1.000
_cell.angle_alpha   90.00
_cell.angle_beta   90.00
_cell.angle_gamma   90.00
#
_symmetry.space_group_name_H-M   'P 1'
#
loop_
_entity.id
_entity.type
_entity.pdbx_description
1 polymer ?
#
loop_
_entity_poly.entity_id
_entity_poly.type
_entity_poly.pdbx_seq_one_letter_code
_entity_poly.pdbx_strand_id
1 'polypeptide(L)'
;ACLMVRKSVYDEVNGLDESFAVAFNDVDFCVRVREAGYTNVFTPFAQLYHYESKSRGLDENPVKRKRFISEVERFQKRWAKQLAAGDPCMNPNFDLMKEDFSFDIKPLE
;
A
#
# COMPACT_ATOMS: atom_id res chain seq x y z
N ALA A 1 -1.94 0.85 -9.87
CA ALA A 1 -1.39 2.20 -9.78
C ALA A 1 -0.17 2.34 -10.71
N CYS A 2 0.23 3.57 -11.02
CA CYS A 2 1.45 3.84 -11.77
C CYS A 2 2.53 4.30 -10.79
N LEU A 3 3.64 3.57 -10.75
CA LEU A 3 4.79 3.87 -9.90
C LEU A 3 6.01 4.17 -10.78
N MET A 4 6.70 5.26 -10.52
CA MET A 4 7.96 5.62 -11.17
C MET A 4 9.03 5.84 -10.12
N VAL A 5 10.22 5.29 -10.35
CA VAL A 5 11.36 5.39 -9.44
C VAL A 5 12.66 5.52 -10.21
N ARG A 6 13.65 6.17 -9.64
CA ARG A 6 15.01 6.19 -10.19
C ARG A 6 15.62 4.79 -10.11
N LYS A 7 16.27 4.34 -11.19
CA LYS A 7 16.91 3.02 -11.26
C LYS A 7 17.88 2.79 -10.08
N SER A 8 18.68 3.78 -9.73
CA SER A 8 19.63 3.70 -8.62
C SER A 8 18.95 3.44 -7.26
N VAL A 9 17.81 4.09 -7.00
CA VAL A 9 17.03 3.88 -5.78
C VAL A 9 16.39 2.49 -5.78
N TYR A 10 15.86 2.06 -6.94
CA TYR A 10 15.31 0.72 -7.09
C TYR A 10 16.35 -0.36 -6.76
N ASP A 11 17.56 -0.22 -7.28
CA ASP A 11 18.65 -1.17 -7.05
C ASP A 11 19.13 -1.12 -5.58
N GLU A 12 19.23 0.05 -4.98
CA GLU A 12 19.65 0.24 -3.61
C GLU A 12 18.74 -0.47 -2.61
N VAL A 13 17.40 -0.41 -2.84
CA VAL A 13 16.42 -1.09 -1.99
C VAL A 13 16.12 -2.53 -2.43
N ASN A 14 16.92 -3.09 -3.34
CA ASN A 14 16.78 -4.45 -3.88
C ASN A 14 15.44 -4.71 -4.62
N GLY A 15 14.90 -3.69 -5.28
CA GLY A 15 13.71 -3.83 -6.12
C GLY A 15 12.44 -4.24 -5.37
N LEU A 16 11.51 -4.88 -6.09
CA LEU A 16 10.29 -5.45 -5.51
C LEU A 16 10.61 -6.78 -4.82
N ASP A 17 9.97 -7.02 -3.66
CA ASP A 17 10.11 -8.29 -2.94
C ASP A 17 9.16 -9.35 -3.51
N GLU A 18 9.71 -10.40 -4.12
CA GLU A 18 8.96 -11.48 -4.73
C GLU A 18 8.12 -12.30 -3.75
N SER A 19 8.38 -12.15 -2.44
CA SER A 19 7.54 -12.77 -1.41
C SER A 19 6.14 -12.15 -1.32
N PHE A 20 5.96 -10.96 -1.92
CA PHE A 20 4.68 -10.31 -2.15
C PHE A 20 4.31 -10.47 -3.64
N ALA A 21 3.82 -11.64 -4.00
CA ALA A 21 3.58 -11.97 -5.41
C ALA A 21 2.47 -11.13 -6.06
N VAL A 22 1.49 -10.67 -5.28
CA VAL A 22 0.33 -9.94 -5.78
C VAL A 22 -0.03 -8.73 -4.93
N ALA A 23 -0.26 -8.89 -3.63
CA ALA A 23 -0.65 -7.80 -2.75
C ALA A 23 0.58 -7.20 -2.05
N PHE A 24 0.52 -5.90 -1.80
CA PHE A 24 1.50 -5.14 -1.02
C PHE A 24 2.92 -5.04 -1.59
N ASN A 25 3.22 -5.55 -2.78
CA ASN A 25 4.55 -5.45 -3.36
C ASN A 25 4.98 -3.99 -3.62
N ASP A 26 4.08 -3.16 -4.10
CA ASP A 26 4.28 -1.72 -4.31
C ASP A 26 4.29 -0.94 -2.99
N VAL A 27 3.43 -1.30 -2.04
CA VAL A 27 3.39 -0.67 -0.71
C VAL A 27 4.65 -0.99 0.08
N ASP A 28 5.07 -2.27 0.14
CA ASP A 28 6.33 -2.71 0.76
C ASP A 28 7.53 -1.97 0.15
N PHE A 29 7.57 -1.86 -1.17
CA PHE A 29 8.61 -1.13 -1.88
C PHE A 29 8.65 0.34 -1.47
N CYS A 30 7.50 1.03 -1.44
CA CYS A 30 7.40 2.42 -1.02
C CYS A 30 7.84 2.63 0.43
N VAL A 31 7.52 1.70 1.34
CA VAL A 31 7.99 1.79 2.73
C VAL A 31 9.50 1.60 2.81
N ARG A 32 10.11 0.64 2.08
CA ARG A 32 11.57 0.45 2.04
C ARG A 32 12.31 1.66 1.46
N VAL A 33 11.76 2.26 0.41
CA VAL A 33 12.30 3.52 -0.17
C VAL A 33 12.31 4.64 0.88
N ARG A 34 11.24 4.75 1.66
CA ARG A 34 11.13 5.72 2.75
C ARG A 34 12.12 5.44 3.89
N GLU A 35 12.28 4.17 4.30
CA GLU A 35 13.27 3.76 5.32
C GLU A 35 14.71 4.03 4.85
N ALA A 36 14.98 4.00 3.55
CA ALA A 36 16.26 4.38 2.96
C ALA A 36 16.48 5.91 2.89
N GLY A 37 15.56 6.71 3.43
CA GLY A 37 15.68 8.17 3.52
C GLY A 37 15.14 8.95 2.32
N TYR A 38 14.45 8.28 1.40
CA TYR A 38 13.81 8.93 0.26
C TYR A 38 12.37 9.33 0.57
N THR A 39 11.79 10.18 -0.28
CA THR A 39 10.41 10.63 -0.15
C THR A 39 9.56 10.04 -1.28
N ASN A 40 8.43 9.43 -0.92
CA ASN A 40 7.39 9.07 -1.88
C ASN A 40 6.55 10.31 -2.18
N VAL A 41 6.36 10.62 -3.45
CA VAL A 41 5.62 11.82 -3.90
C VAL A 41 4.43 11.38 -4.72
N PHE A 42 3.25 11.84 -4.35
CA PHE A 42 2.05 11.73 -5.18
C PHE A 42 1.96 12.95 -6.09
N THR A 43 1.64 12.73 -7.37
CA THR A 43 1.38 13.81 -8.33
C THR A 43 0.01 13.63 -8.97
N PRO A 44 -0.90 14.61 -8.87
CA PRO A 44 -2.21 14.57 -9.51
C PRO A 44 -2.16 14.89 -11.01
N PHE A 45 -1.01 15.35 -11.52
CA PHE A 45 -0.85 15.74 -12.92
C PHE A 45 -0.64 14.53 -13.84
N ALA A 46 -0.22 13.39 -13.32
CA ALA A 46 -0.10 12.13 -14.05
C ALA A 46 -1.44 11.38 -13.95
N GLN A 47 -2.32 11.60 -14.93
CA GLN A 47 -3.66 11.00 -14.94
C GLN A 47 -3.69 9.78 -15.85
N LEU A 48 -4.11 8.65 -15.33
CA LEU A 48 -4.16 7.36 -16.01
C LEU A 48 -5.44 6.63 -15.63
N TYR A 49 -5.94 5.78 -16.53
CA TYR A 49 -7.05 4.87 -16.23
C TYR A 49 -6.50 3.57 -15.65
N HIS A 50 -6.98 3.18 -14.47
CA HIS A 50 -6.68 1.90 -13.85
C HIS A 50 -7.91 0.99 -13.91
N TYR A 51 -7.87 0.02 -14.82
CA TYR A 51 -8.95 -0.97 -14.97
C TYR A 51 -8.74 -2.12 -13.98
N GLU A 52 -9.17 -1.91 -12.76
CA GLU A 52 -9.04 -2.91 -11.68
C GLU A 52 -9.67 -4.25 -12.05
N SER A 53 -9.05 -5.32 -11.56
CA SER A 53 -9.52 -6.71 -11.70
C SER A 53 -9.70 -7.25 -13.13
N LYS A 54 -9.46 -6.43 -14.15
CA LYS A 54 -9.72 -6.82 -15.54
C LYS A 54 -8.79 -7.93 -16.04
N SER A 55 -7.55 -7.96 -15.55
CA SER A 55 -6.55 -8.97 -15.93
C SER A 55 -6.50 -10.18 -14.99
N ARG A 56 -6.93 -10.05 -13.74
CA ARG A 56 -6.80 -11.11 -12.72
C ARG A 56 -8.13 -11.69 -12.24
N GLY A 57 -9.26 -11.01 -12.52
CA GLY A 57 -10.56 -11.32 -11.91
C GLY A 57 -10.59 -11.02 -10.41
N LEU A 58 -11.74 -11.28 -9.79
CA LEU A 58 -11.91 -11.15 -8.35
C LEU A 58 -11.18 -12.30 -7.63
N ASP A 59 -10.69 -12.04 -6.41
CA ASP A 59 -9.98 -13.03 -5.58
C ASP A 59 -10.93 -14.01 -4.87
N GLU A 60 -11.93 -14.53 -5.60
CA GLU A 60 -12.95 -15.44 -5.08
C GLU A 60 -12.45 -16.89 -4.92
N ASN A 61 -11.32 -17.22 -5.54
CA ASN A 61 -10.75 -18.58 -5.46
C ASN A 61 -10.09 -18.79 -4.09
N PRO A 62 -10.37 -19.92 -3.38
CA PRO A 62 -9.79 -20.22 -2.08
C PRO A 62 -8.25 -20.18 -2.04
N VAL A 63 -7.56 -20.56 -3.11
CA VAL A 63 -6.11 -20.51 -3.21
C VAL A 63 -5.61 -19.08 -3.24
N LYS A 64 -6.25 -18.22 -4.01
CA LYS A 64 -5.92 -16.79 -4.08
C LYS A 64 -6.15 -16.10 -2.73
N ARG A 65 -7.28 -16.43 -2.07
CA ARG A 65 -7.61 -15.89 -0.75
C ARG A 65 -6.57 -16.31 0.30
N LYS A 66 -6.15 -17.58 0.32
CA LYS A 66 -5.11 -18.05 1.25
C LYS A 66 -3.78 -17.31 1.02
N ARG A 67 -3.38 -17.13 -0.24
CA ARG A 67 -2.19 -16.34 -0.58
C ARG A 67 -2.33 -14.90 -0.08
N PHE A 68 -3.45 -14.22 -0.37
CA PHE A 68 -3.70 -12.86 0.09
C PHE A 68 -3.57 -12.73 1.59
N ILE A 69 -4.20 -13.62 2.37
CA ILE A 69 -4.09 -13.64 3.84
C ILE A 69 -2.62 -13.78 4.27
N SER A 70 -1.86 -14.67 3.66
CA SER A 70 -0.44 -14.85 4.00
C SER A 70 0.42 -13.61 3.66
N GLU A 71 0.08 -12.88 2.60
CA GLU A 71 0.75 -11.62 2.24
C GLU A 71 0.38 -10.50 3.23
N VAL A 72 -0.89 -10.41 3.67
CA VAL A 72 -1.34 -9.50 4.75
C VAL A 72 -0.56 -9.74 6.03
N GLU A 73 -0.51 -10.99 6.52
CA GLU A 73 0.20 -11.36 7.76
C GLU A 73 1.69 -11.01 7.68
N ARG A 74 2.32 -11.31 6.53
CA ARG A 74 3.72 -10.97 6.28
C ARG A 74 3.97 -9.48 6.30
N PHE A 75 3.10 -8.71 5.64
CA PHE A 75 3.18 -7.25 5.60
C PHE A 75 3.02 -6.65 7.00
N GLN A 76 2.00 -7.06 7.73
CA GLN A 76 1.74 -6.61 9.10
C GLN A 76 2.90 -6.95 10.04
N LYS A 77 3.48 -8.13 9.94
CA LYS A 77 4.64 -8.54 10.75
C LYS A 77 5.89 -7.72 10.40
N ARG A 78 6.16 -7.50 9.11
CA ARG A 78 7.33 -6.74 8.66
C ARG A 78 7.27 -5.28 9.10
N TRP A 79 6.12 -4.67 8.95
CA TRP A 79 5.90 -3.24 9.13
C TRP A 79 5.13 -2.88 10.41
N ALA A 80 5.13 -3.77 11.40
CA ALA A 80 4.39 -3.60 12.65
C ALA A 80 4.65 -2.25 13.33
N LYS A 81 5.89 -1.78 13.35
CA LYS A 81 6.28 -0.50 13.95
C LYS A 81 5.70 0.69 13.18
N GLN A 82 5.78 0.64 11.84
CA GLN A 82 5.28 1.72 10.98
C GLN A 82 3.76 1.78 11.01
N LEU A 83 3.11 0.62 10.99
CA LEU A 83 1.65 0.53 11.12
C LEU A 83 1.15 1.04 12.47
N ALA A 84 1.86 0.71 13.56
CA ALA A 84 1.52 1.23 14.90
C ALA A 84 1.72 2.74 15.03
N ALA A 85 2.65 3.32 14.29
CA ALA A 85 2.86 4.77 14.25
C ALA A 85 1.77 5.53 13.47
N GLY A 86 0.97 4.81 12.67
CA GLY A 86 -0.04 5.38 11.80
C GLY A 86 0.54 6.03 10.54
N ASP A 87 -0.34 6.53 9.69
CA ASP A 87 0.03 7.25 8.47
C ASP A 87 0.05 8.76 8.76
N PRO A 88 1.23 9.42 8.75
CA PRO A 88 1.33 10.86 9.00
C PRO A 88 0.68 11.72 7.91
N CYS A 89 0.37 11.15 6.75
CA CYS A 89 -0.31 11.84 5.66
C CYS A 89 -1.83 11.65 5.68
N MET A 90 -2.34 10.78 6.56
CA MET A 90 -3.78 10.54 6.68
C MET A 90 -4.44 11.63 7.54
N ASN A 91 -5.53 12.18 7.04
CA ASN A 91 -6.32 13.14 7.82
C ASN A 91 -7.01 12.40 8.99
N PRO A 92 -6.74 12.79 10.25
CA PRO A 92 -7.29 12.10 11.44
C PRO A 92 -8.82 12.23 11.60
N ASN A 93 -9.45 13.08 10.80
CA ASN A 93 -10.90 13.25 10.81
C ASN A 93 -11.63 12.26 9.89
N PHE A 94 -10.90 11.52 9.06
CA PHE A 94 -11.52 10.51 8.21
C PHE A 94 -11.76 9.21 8.96
N ASP A 95 -12.88 8.56 8.64
CA ASP A 95 -13.17 7.22 9.10
C ASP A 95 -12.26 6.21 8.40
N LEU A 96 -11.27 5.69 9.13
CA LEU A 96 -10.28 4.74 8.61
C LEU A 96 -10.88 3.37 8.25
N MET A 97 -12.11 3.08 8.69
CA MET A 97 -12.82 1.83 8.36
C MET A 97 -13.63 1.93 7.09
N LYS A 98 -13.69 3.13 6.49
CA LYS A 98 -14.40 3.38 5.24
C LYS A 98 -13.45 3.83 4.15
N GLU A 99 -13.67 3.37 2.94
CA GLU A 99 -12.84 3.67 1.77
C GLU A 99 -13.35 4.87 0.96
N ASP A 100 -14.34 5.61 1.49
CA ASP A 100 -15.04 6.70 0.81
C ASP A 100 -14.65 8.09 1.28
N PHE A 101 -13.61 8.21 2.11
CA PHE A 101 -13.13 9.45 2.73
C PHE A 101 -14.21 10.18 3.56
N SER A 102 -15.22 9.48 4.06
CA SER A 102 -16.20 10.06 4.98
C SER A 102 -15.55 10.43 6.31
N PHE A 103 -16.12 11.45 6.98
CA PHE A 103 -15.63 11.88 8.28
C PHE A 103 -16.04 10.89 9.39
N ASP A 104 -15.13 10.67 10.32
CA ASP A 104 -15.45 10.05 11.62
C ASP A 104 -16.16 11.08 12.51
N ILE A 105 -17.49 11.13 12.38
CA ILE A 105 -18.31 12.05 13.19
C ILE A 105 -18.45 11.44 14.58
N LYS A 106 -17.56 11.85 15.50
CA LYS A 106 -17.76 11.53 16.92
C LYS A 106 -18.91 12.36 17.48
N PRO A 107 -19.81 11.76 18.30
CA PRO A 107 -20.82 12.54 19.02
C PRO A 107 -20.13 13.62 19.85
N LEU A 108 -20.67 14.83 19.83
CA LEU A 108 -20.27 15.88 20.77
C LEU A 108 -20.63 15.38 22.19
N GLU A 109 -19.63 15.21 23.04
CA GLU A 109 -19.84 14.95 24.48
C GLU A 109 -20.42 16.18 25.17
#